data_a5c9f41081fa695cdc4918e5b9553a6d
#
_entry.id   a5c9f41081fa695cdc4918e5b9553a6d
#
_cell.length_a   1.000
_cell.length_b   1.000
_cell.length_c   1.000
_cell.angle_alpha   90.00
_cell.angle_beta   90.00
_cell.angle_gamma   90.00
#
_symmetry.space_group_name_H-M   'P 1'
#
loop_
_entity.id
_entity.type
_entity.pdbx_description
1 polymer ?
#
loop_
_entity_poly.entity_id
_entity_poly.type
_entity_poly.pdbx_seq_one_letter_code
_entity_poly.pdbx_strand_id
1 'polypeptide(L)'
;MNPLSGNADILNPEEAGKIIVLQGGSNITDTNFLEELTTKGYLADEVAESKLFRAKYLDFVDSRDEDEIQLFFVPNYSCNFACSYCYQDEYAPAHQPLTTEVVDSFFEYIQTEFAGRRKYITVFGGEPLLNSPQQKDIVSNLIVKANAAQLDVCFVTNGYTLENYIDILKSGRIREIQVTLDGTEKIHNARRFLKGGSATFTKIVKGIDACLENKLTVNLRMVIDKENINDLPDLAQFAIDNGWTKSPYFKTQIGRNYELHHCQSAPDKLFDRVSLYESLFELTQKHPHILEFYKPAYSVAKFLAENGDLPDPLFDSCPACKTEWAFDYTGHIYPCTATVGKADESLGTFFPEKTKNNDRINEWENRDVVSIPQCADCSLQLSCGGGCGSVAKNNNGSICSADCRPVKELLELGFAAYFKTV
;
A
#
# COMPACT_ATOMS: atom_id res chain seq x y z
N MET A 1 22.19 -11.26 6.40
CA MET A 1 21.54 -10.17 5.68
C MET A 1 21.95 -8.84 6.30
N ASN A 2 22.44 -7.92 5.49
CA ASN A 2 22.76 -6.54 5.91
C ASN A 2 22.12 -5.57 4.89
N PRO A 3 21.01 -4.92 5.22
CA PRO A 3 20.33 -3.98 4.33
C PRO A 3 21.20 -2.77 3.96
N LEU A 4 22.12 -2.36 4.83
CA LEU A 4 22.99 -1.20 4.57
C LEU A 4 24.01 -1.48 3.47
N SER A 5 24.61 -2.69 3.45
CA SER A 5 25.54 -3.11 2.39
C SER A 5 24.85 -3.76 1.18
N GLY A 6 23.55 -4.05 1.27
CA GLY A 6 22.79 -4.72 0.21
C GLY A 6 23.02 -6.24 0.12
N ASN A 7 23.77 -6.84 1.03
CA ASN A 7 24.17 -8.23 0.96
C ASN A 7 23.23 -9.17 1.76
N ALA A 8 22.94 -10.33 1.17
CA ALA A 8 22.25 -11.43 1.82
C ALA A 8 22.85 -12.77 1.39
N ASP A 9 23.23 -13.60 2.35
CA ASP A 9 23.82 -14.92 2.10
C ASP A 9 23.09 -15.99 2.91
N ILE A 10 23.04 -17.20 2.35
CA ILE A 10 22.59 -18.40 3.05
C ILE A 10 23.85 -19.11 3.54
N LEU A 11 23.93 -19.30 4.83
CA LEU A 11 25.06 -19.95 5.49
C LEU A 11 24.78 -21.44 5.65
N ASN A 12 25.81 -22.27 5.46
CA ASN A 12 25.75 -23.67 5.87
C ASN A 12 25.80 -23.80 7.40
N PRO A 13 25.51 -24.98 7.98
CA PRO A 13 25.50 -25.16 9.43
C PRO A 13 26.82 -24.85 10.14
N GLU A 14 27.96 -25.10 9.49
CA GLU A 14 29.28 -24.79 10.04
C GLU A 14 29.52 -23.28 10.10
N GLU A 15 29.25 -22.56 9.02
CA GLU A 15 29.34 -21.12 8.93
C GLU A 15 28.36 -20.43 9.91
N ALA A 16 27.12 -20.95 10.02
CA ALA A 16 26.15 -20.47 11.00
C ALA A 16 26.67 -20.64 12.44
N GLY A 17 27.32 -21.75 12.72
CA GLY A 17 27.99 -22.00 14.03
C GLY A 17 29.07 -20.95 14.30
N LYS A 18 29.88 -20.60 13.30
CA LYS A 18 30.91 -19.55 13.42
C LYS A 18 30.31 -18.18 13.72
N ILE A 19 29.20 -17.83 13.06
CA ILE A 19 28.49 -16.58 13.34
C ILE A 19 27.97 -16.51 14.77
N ILE A 20 27.40 -17.60 15.29
CA ILE A 20 26.91 -17.66 16.69
C ILE A 20 28.08 -17.43 17.67
N VAL A 21 29.25 -18.01 17.40
CA VAL A 21 30.46 -17.83 18.24
C VAL A 21 30.89 -16.35 18.22
N LEU A 22 30.90 -15.70 17.04
CA LEU A 22 31.24 -14.27 16.91
C LEU A 22 30.23 -13.38 17.64
N GLN A 23 28.94 -13.64 17.50
CA GLN A 23 27.88 -12.90 18.23
C GLN A 23 27.98 -13.05 19.76
N GLY A 24 28.50 -14.19 20.22
CA GLY A 24 28.81 -14.44 21.62
C GLY A 24 30.08 -13.71 22.12
N GLY A 25 30.73 -12.91 21.30
CA GLY A 25 31.94 -12.16 21.65
C GLY A 25 33.23 -12.99 21.64
N SER A 26 33.20 -14.20 21.06
CA SER A 26 34.38 -15.06 20.95
C SER A 26 35.00 -14.97 19.55
N ASN A 27 36.33 -15.07 19.46
CA ASN A 27 37.04 -15.08 18.18
C ASN A 27 36.96 -16.44 17.49
N ILE A 28 36.93 -16.42 16.17
CA ILE A 28 37.13 -17.61 15.33
C ILE A 28 38.49 -17.54 14.63
N THR A 29 39.05 -18.70 14.27
CA THR A 29 40.37 -18.80 13.65
C THR A 29 40.33 -18.80 12.12
N ASP A 30 39.15 -18.89 11.53
CA ASP A 30 38.97 -18.94 10.08
C ASP A 30 39.09 -17.51 9.48
N THR A 31 40.31 -17.17 9.09
CA THR A 31 40.64 -15.82 8.53
C THR A 31 39.97 -15.58 7.19
N ASN A 32 39.78 -16.60 6.35
CA ASN A 32 39.13 -16.43 5.04
C ASN A 32 37.65 -16.09 5.22
N PHE A 33 36.97 -16.77 6.14
CA PHE A 33 35.58 -16.49 6.45
C PHE A 33 35.40 -15.09 7.06
N LEU A 34 36.33 -14.66 7.96
CA LEU A 34 36.34 -13.31 8.50
C LEU A 34 36.54 -12.24 7.42
N GLU A 35 37.44 -12.47 6.47
CA GLU A 35 37.69 -11.57 5.34
C GLU A 35 36.45 -11.47 4.42
N GLU A 36 35.78 -12.59 4.15
CA GLU A 36 34.54 -12.60 3.39
C GLU A 36 33.42 -11.82 4.09
N LEU A 37 33.21 -12.05 5.40
CA LEU A 37 32.22 -11.32 6.19
C LEU A 37 32.50 -9.81 6.22
N THR A 38 33.79 -9.43 6.30
CA THR A 38 34.20 -8.03 6.28
C THR A 38 33.94 -7.40 4.89
N THR A 39 34.33 -8.10 3.83
CA THR A 39 34.14 -7.62 2.44
C THR A 39 32.67 -7.42 2.10
N LYS A 40 31.81 -8.31 2.60
CA LYS A 40 30.35 -8.22 2.42
C LYS A 40 29.67 -7.25 3.41
N GLY A 41 30.41 -6.66 4.33
CA GLY A 41 29.87 -5.71 5.32
C GLY A 41 29.08 -6.37 6.46
N TYR A 42 29.22 -7.68 6.70
CA TYR A 42 28.65 -8.34 7.87
C TYR A 42 29.46 -8.13 9.13
N LEU A 43 30.76 -7.92 8.97
CA LEU A 43 31.66 -7.42 10.00
C LEU A 43 32.18 -6.06 9.53
N ALA A 44 31.70 -5.01 10.14
CA ALA A 44 32.13 -3.64 9.84
C ALA A 44 32.75 -2.99 11.09
N ASP A 45 33.68 -2.09 10.89
CA ASP A 45 34.05 -1.17 11.95
C ASP A 45 32.97 -0.11 12.12
N GLU A 46 32.73 0.32 13.35
CA GLU A 46 31.67 1.27 13.71
C GLU A 46 31.78 2.61 12.95
N VAL A 47 33.03 3.06 12.65
CA VAL A 47 33.27 4.32 11.93
C VAL A 47 32.89 4.17 10.46
N ALA A 48 33.29 3.06 9.83
CA ALA A 48 32.96 2.80 8.42
C ALA A 48 31.47 2.62 8.22
N GLU A 49 30.79 1.85 9.09
CA GLU A 49 29.35 1.63 9.06
C GLU A 49 28.58 2.95 9.25
N SER A 50 28.96 3.78 10.23
CA SER A 50 28.35 5.09 10.45
C SER A 50 28.50 6.04 9.23
N LYS A 51 29.64 5.99 8.53
CA LYS A 51 29.82 6.77 7.31
C LYS A 51 28.91 6.28 6.18
N LEU A 52 28.83 4.95 6.00
CA LEU A 52 27.97 4.35 4.98
C LEU A 52 26.50 4.65 5.26
N PHE A 53 26.05 4.53 6.52
CA PHE A 53 24.70 4.88 6.93
C PHE A 53 24.36 6.34 6.57
N ARG A 54 25.24 7.27 6.91
CA ARG A 54 25.04 8.70 6.59
C ARG A 54 24.98 8.95 5.08
N ALA A 55 25.86 8.32 4.30
CA ALA A 55 25.85 8.46 2.85
C ALA A 55 24.53 7.95 2.27
N LYS A 56 24.11 6.72 2.64
CA LYS A 56 22.85 6.14 2.20
C LYS A 56 21.61 6.93 2.66
N TYR A 57 21.67 7.53 3.85
CA TYR A 57 20.58 8.39 4.33
C TYR A 57 20.49 9.69 3.51
N LEU A 58 21.60 10.31 3.15
CA LEU A 58 21.60 11.50 2.29
C LEU A 58 21.09 11.16 0.89
N ASP A 59 21.54 10.05 0.31
CA ASP A 59 21.03 9.55 -0.97
C ASP A 59 19.50 9.33 -0.91
N PHE A 60 19.00 8.77 0.18
CA PHE A 60 17.56 8.61 0.41
C PHE A 60 16.81 9.95 0.47
N VAL A 61 17.34 10.93 1.20
CA VAL A 61 16.72 12.27 1.30
C VAL A 61 16.68 12.95 -0.06
N ASP A 62 17.76 12.89 -0.83
CA ASP A 62 17.84 13.48 -2.15
C ASP A 62 16.91 12.78 -3.16
N SER A 63 16.86 11.44 -3.15
CA SER A 63 16.01 10.66 -4.05
C SER A 63 14.51 10.83 -3.77
N ARG A 64 14.14 11.11 -2.52
CA ARG A 64 12.74 11.31 -2.11
C ARG A 64 12.03 12.40 -2.92
N ASP A 65 12.77 13.45 -3.31
CA ASP A 65 12.20 14.55 -4.10
C ASP A 65 12.05 14.20 -5.59
N GLU A 66 12.71 13.12 -6.04
CA GLU A 66 12.60 12.59 -7.42
C GLU A 66 11.50 11.53 -7.56
N ASP A 67 11.04 10.96 -6.46
CA ASP A 67 10.02 9.93 -6.45
C ASP A 67 8.67 10.41 -7.02
N GLU A 68 7.96 9.50 -7.68
CA GLU A 68 6.64 9.77 -8.23
C GLU A 68 5.61 9.97 -7.11
N ILE A 69 4.83 11.04 -7.18
CA ILE A 69 3.80 11.35 -6.18
C ILE A 69 2.45 10.76 -6.59
N GLN A 70 1.81 10.08 -5.66
CA GLN A 70 0.42 9.65 -5.76
C GLN A 70 -0.50 10.70 -5.12
N LEU A 71 -1.36 11.29 -5.93
CA LEU A 71 -2.31 12.32 -5.52
C LEU A 71 -3.71 11.72 -5.46
N PHE A 72 -4.19 11.45 -4.26
CA PHE A 72 -5.53 10.92 -4.06
C PHE A 72 -6.56 12.03 -4.13
N PHE A 73 -7.63 11.83 -4.90
CA PHE A 73 -8.75 12.75 -4.98
C PHE A 73 -10.06 12.04 -4.64
N VAL A 74 -10.78 12.57 -3.65
CA VAL A 74 -12.10 12.08 -3.20
C VAL A 74 -13.20 12.96 -3.77
N PRO A 75 -13.92 12.51 -4.81
CA PRO A 75 -15.00 13.29 -5.42
C PRO A 75 -16.28 13.32 -4.58
N ASN A 76 -16.48 12.33 -3.72
CA ASN A 76 -17.59 12.24 -2.78
C ASN A 76 -17.34 11.12 -1.75
N TYR A 77 -18.08 11.15 -0.63
CA TYR A 77 -18.10 10.06 0.36
C TYR A 77 -19.33 9.16 0.25
N SER A 78 -20.23 9.43 -0.72
CA SER A 78 -21.41 8.60 -0.95
C SER A 78 -21.03 7.28 -1.59
N CYS A 79 -21.67 6.19 -1.16
CA CYS A 79 -21.49 4.86 -1.73
C CYS A 79 -22.84 4.19 -1.91
N ASN A 80 -22.97 3.34 -2.92
CA ASN A 80 -24.14 2.48 -3.13
C ASN A 80 -24.08 1.18 -2.31
N PHE A 81 -22.91 0.84 -1.72
CA PHE A 81 -22.71 -0.34 -0.88
C PHE A 81 -22.87 -0.03 0.61
N ALA A 82 -23.14 -1.09 1.40
CA ALA A 82 -23.10 -1.12 2.85
C ALA A 82 -22.16 -2.25 3.30
N CYS A 83 -20.86 -2.11 2.98
CA CYS A 83 -19.86 -3.11 3.35
C CYS A 83 -19.72 -3.21 4.87
N SER A 84 -19.65 -4.44 5.41
CA SER A 84 -19.62 -4.69 6.85
C SER A 84 -18.42 -4.10 7.61
N TYR A 85 -17.39 -3.68 6.89
CA TYR A 85 -16.12 -3.15 7.44
C TYR A 85 -15.77 -1.76 6.89
N CYS A 86 -16.72 -1.05 6.28
CA CYS A 86 -16.44 0.26 5.68
C CYS A 86 -16.12 1.30 6.76
N TYR A 87 -14.98 1.97 6.63
CA TYR A 87 -14.59 3.03 7.55
C TYR A 87 -15.11 4.42 7.14
N GLN A 88 -15.51 4.57 5.88
CA GLN A 88 -15.91 5.88 5.32
C GLN A 88 -17.31 6.30 5.75
N ASP A 89 -18.13 5.40 6.27
CA ASP A 89 -19.46 5.73 6.80
C ASP A 89 -19.39 6.65 8.03
N GLU A 90 -18.23 6.72 8.72
CA GLU A 90 -18.00 7.61 9.87
C GLU A 90 -17.81 9.08 9.47
N TYR A 91 -17.43 9.33 8.23
CA TYR A 91 -17.01 10.65 7.73
C TYR A 91 -17.96 11.20 6.67
N ALA A 92 -19.28 11.01 6.83
CA ALA A 92 -20.25 11.57 5.91
C ALA A 92 -20.34 13.09 6.09
N PRO A 93 -19.60 13.91 5.31
CA PRO A 93 -19.67 15.35 5.43
C PRO A 93 -20.99 15.85 4.84
N ALA A 94 -21.31 17.10 5.15
CA ALA A 94 -22.47 17.78 4.60
C ALA A 94 -22.59 17.56 3.08
N HIS A 95 -23.81 17.28 2.61
CA HIS A 95 -24.13 16.98 1.22
C HIS A 95 -23.89 18.21 0.31
N GLN A 96 -22.63 18.49 0.01
CA GLN A 96 -22.26 19.44 -1.03
C GLN A 96 -21.88 18.66 -2.28
N PRO A 97 -22.44 18.95 -3.45
CA PRO A 97 -22.00 18.32 -4.68
C PRO A 97 -20.60 18.83 -5.04
N LEU A 98 -19.76 17.94 -5.60
CA LEU A 98 -18.52 18.36 -6.25
C LEU A 98 -18.86 19.32 -7.40
N THR A 99 -18.22 20.49 -7.43
CA THR A 99 -18.37 21.48 -8.49
C THR A 99 -17.16 21.47 -9.44
N THR A 100 -17.33 22.06 -10.61
CA THR A 100 -16.25 22.19 -11.60
C THR A 100 -15.11 23.06 -11.05
N GLU A 101 -15.44 24.08 -10.27
CA GLU A 101 -14.48 25.01 -9.66
C GLU A 101 -13.54 24.27 -8.68
N VAL A 102 -14.06 23.32 -7.91
CA VAL A 102 -13.22 22.48 -7.02
C VAL A 102 -12.25 21.63 -7.83
N VAL A 103 -12.73 21.01 -8.92
CA VAL A 103 -11.86 20.21 -9.81
C VAL A 103 -10.80 21.10 -10.46
N ASP A 104 -11.17 22.30 -10.93
CA ASP A 104 -10.24 23.25 -11.53
C ASP A 104 -9.16 23.68 -10.54
N SER A 105 -9.56 24.03 -9.32
CA SER A 105 -8.66 24.41 -8.24
C SER A 105 -7.74 23.27 -7.83
N PHE A 106 -8.24 22.02 -7.83
CA PHE A 106 -7.40 20.85 -7.58
C PHE A 106 -6.29 20.71 -8.62
N PHE A 107 -6.63 20.77 -9.92
CA PHE A 107 -5.62 20.69 -10.98
C PHE A 107 -4.63 21.85 -10.94
N GLU A 108 -5.09 23.07 -10.70
CA GLU A 108 -4.20 24.23 -10.53
C GLU A 108 -3.26 24.05 -9.35
N TYR A 109 -3.78 23.56 -8.21
CA TYR A 109 -2.99 23.31 -7.01
C TYR A 109 -1.89 22.30 -7.27
N ILE A 110 -2.22 21.12 -7.82
CA ILE A 110 -1.24 20.06 -8.03
C ILE A 110 -0.21 20.40 -9.12
N GLN A 111 -0.54 21.25 -10.08
CA GLN A 111 0.40 21.75 -11.08
C GLN A 111 1.38 22.77 -10.50
N THR A 112 0.91 23.58 -9.55
CA THR A 112 1.71 24.63 -8.90
C THR A 112 2.60 24.06 -7.80
N GLU A 113 2.00 23.32 -6.85
CA GLU A 113 2.68 22.87 -5.64
C GLU A 113 3.62 21.68 -5.88
N PHE A 114 3.29 20.87 -6.87
CA PHE A 114 4.13 19.73 -7.26
C PHE A 114 4.72 19.93 -8.67
N ALA A 115 5.04 21.19 -9.02
CA ALA A 115 5.68 21.52 -10.29
C ALA A 115 6.99 20.74 -10.47
N GLY A 116 7.21 20.20 -11.68
CA GLY A 116 8.43 19.44 -12.00
C GLY A 116 8.47 18.00 -11.47
N ARG A 117 7.65 17.62 -10.48
CA ARG A 117 7.61 16.26 -9.98
C ARG A 117 6.74 15.34 -10.84
N ARG A 118 7.19 14.11 -11.08
CA ARG A 118 6.36 13.04 -11.65
C ARG A 118 5.21 12.75 -10.70
N LYS A 119 4.01 12.64 -11.22
CA LYS A 119 2.81 12.44 -10.39
C LYS A 119 1.70 11.77 -11.19
N TYR A 120 0.80 11.11 -10.49
CA TYR A 120 -0.44 10.56 -11.02
C TYR A 120 -1.58 10.75 -10.04
N ILE A 121 -2.82 10.64 -10.52
CA ILE A 121 -4.03 10.84 -9.71
C ILE A 121 -4.65 9.49 -9.39
N THR A 122 -5.05 9.27 -8.15
CA THR A 122 -5.89 8.14 -7.75
C THR A 122 -7.24 8.64 -7.25
N VAL A 123 -8.29 8.34 -7.98
CA VAL A 123 -9.66 8.70 -7.62
C VAL A 123 -10.25 7.59 -6.74
N PHE A 124 -10.64 7.95 -5.52
CA PHE A 124 -11.21 7.02 -4.55
C PHE A 124 -12.24 7.72 -3.67
N GLY A 125 -12.76 7.06 -2.65
CA GLY A 125 -13.70 7.68 -1.71
C GLY A 125 -14.84 6.73 -1.38
N GLY A 126 -16.10 7.19 -1.31
CA GLY A 126 -17.26 6.34 -1.19
C GLY A 126 -17.33 5.37 -2.38
N GLU A 127 -17.98 5.78 -3.45
CA GLU A 127 -17.88 5.12 -4.76
C GLU A 127 -17.70 6.20 -5.84
N PRO A 128 -16.54 6.29 -6.48
CA PRO A 128 -16.31 7.31 -7.51
C PRO A 128 -17.06 7.03 -8.81
N LEU A 129 -17.45 5.79 -9.07
CA LEU A 129 -18.12 5.39 -10.31
C LEU A 129 -19.63 5.11 -10.09
N LEU A 130 -20.33 5.97 -9.34
CA LEU A 130 -21.80 5.86 -9.18
C LEU A 130 -22.51 6.06 -10.52
N ASN A 131 -23.56 5.25 -10.79
CA ASN A 131 -24.29 5.27 -12.06
C ASN A 131 -25.34 6.39 -12.14
N SER A 132 -24.89 7.63 -12.03
CA SER A 132 -25.73 8.81 -12.32
C SER A 132 -25.14 9.62 -13.46
N PRO A 133 -25.95 10.35 -14.26
CA PRO A 133 -25.44 11.24 -15.31
C PRO A 133 -24.44 12.26 -14.74
N GLN A 134 -24.78 12.88 -13.63
CA GLN A 134 -23.91 13.86 -12.97
C GLN A 134 -22.53 13.27 -12.59
N GLN A 135 -22.51 12.03 -12.05
CA GLN A 135 -21.23 11.39 -11.68
C GLN A 135 -20.39 11.03 -12.91
N LYS A 136 -21.05 10.62 -14.00
CA LYS A 136 -20.37 10.38 -15.28
C LYS A 136 -19.76 11.64 -15.85
N ASP A 137 -20.46 12.76 -15.78
CA ASP A 137 -19.96 14.08 -16.22
C ASP A 137 -18.74 14.49 -15.38
N ILE A 138 -18.79 14.30 -14.05
CA ILE A 138 -17.68 14.58 -13.13
C ILE A 138 -16.44 13.75 -13.50
N VAL A 139 -16.61 12.44 -13.67
CA VAL A 139 -15.50 11.53 -14.01
C VAL A 139 -14.95 11.86 -15.40
N SER A 140 -15.81 12.15 -16.38
CA SER A 140 -15.40 12.54 -17.72
C SER A 140 -14.59 13.85 -17.70
N ASN A 141 -15.04 14.86 -16.96
CA ASN A 141 -14.33 16.14 -16.81
C ASN A 141 -12.95 15.94 -16.14
N LEU A 142 -12.88 15.10 -15.08
CA LEU A 142 -11.63 14.80 -14.40
C LEU A 142 -10.63 14.12 -15.37
N ILE A 143 -11.08 13.16 -16.18
CA ILE A 143 -10.25 12.49 -17.20
C ILE A 143 -9.78 13.48 -18.26
N VAL A 144 -10.66 14.37 -18.76
CA VAL A 144 -10.27 15.39 -19.73
C VAL A 144 -9.19 16.31 -19.19
N LYS A 145 -9.30 16.74 -17.94
CA LYS A 145 -8.29 17.59 -17.30
C LYS A 145 -6.98 16.84 -17.03
N ALA A 146 -7.06 15.57 -16.61
CA ALA A 146 -5.88 14.73 -16.42
C ALA A 146 -5.14 14.51 -17.75
N ASN A 147 -5.87 14.25 -18.85
CA ASN A 147 -5.28 14.14 -20.18
C ASN A 147 -4.58 15.44 -20.63
N ALA A 148 -5.22 16.59 -20.41
CA ALA A 148 -4.64 17.90 -20.72
C ALA A 148 -3.36 18.17 -19.92
N ALA A 149 -3.30 17.69 -18.68
CA ALA A 149 -2.14 17.75 -17.81
C ALA A 149 -1.11 16.62 -18.04
N GLN A 150 -1.37 15.69 -18.96
CA GLN A 150 -0.58 14.48 -19.24
C GLN A 150 -0.39 13.57 -18.02
N LEU A 151 -1.36 13.53 -17.12
CA LEU A 151 -1.35 12.71 -15.91
C LEU A 151 -2.08 11.39 -16.12
N ASP A 152 -1.49 10.31 -15.60
CA ASP A 152 -2.15 9.02 -15.51
C ASP A 152 -3.17 9.02 -14.34
N VAL A 153 -4.24 8.25 -14.51
CA VAL A 153 -5.32 8.16 -13.52
C VAL A 153 -5.52 6.71 -13.09
N CYS A 154 -5.60 6.50 -11.78
CA CYS A 154 -6.05 5.26 -11.17
C CYS A 154 -7.45 5.46 -10.58
N PHE A 155 -8.26 4.40 -10.56
CA PHE A 155 -9.55 4.39 -9.87
C PHE A 155 -9.57 3.29 -8.82
N VAL A 156 -10.09 3.62 -7.63
CA VAL A 156 -10.44 2.63 -6.61
C VAL A 156 -11.95 2.57 -6.51
N THR A 157 -12.54 1.47 -6.93
CA THR A 157 -14.00 1.31 -7.07
C THR A 157 -14.49 -0.01 -6.50
N ASN A 158 -15.75 -0.05 -6.09
CA ASN A 158 -16.41 -1.31 -5.76
C ASN A 158 -16.71 -2.17 -7.00
N GLY A 159 -16.60 -1.62 -8.20
CA GLY A 159 -16.72 -2.32 -9.48
C GLY A 159 -18.14 -2.58 -9.96
N TYR A 160 -19.19 -2.28 -9.16
CA TYR A 160 -20.57 -2.66 -9.47
C TYR A 160 -21.13 -2.04 -10.76
N THR A 161 -20.70 -0.83 -11.08
CA THR A 161 -21.14 -0.07 -12.26
C THR A 161 -20.07 0.07 -13.33
N LEU A 162 -18.98 -0.67 -13.22
CA LEU A 162 -17.77 -0.52 -14.03
C LEU A 162 -18.04 -0.72 -15.53
N GLU A 163 -18.92 -1.67 -15.90
CA GLU A 163 -19.36 -1.85 -17.30
C GLU A 163 -19.89 -0.56 -17.94
N ASN A 164 -20.53 0.31 -17.16
CA ASN A 164 -21.13 1.55 -17.65
C ASN A 164 -20.11 2.70 -17.85
N TYR A 165 -18.87 2.45 -17.48
CA TYR A 165 -17.79 3.44 -17.53
C TYR A 165 -16.68 3.11 -18.54
N ILE A 166 -16.75 1.95 -19.19
CA ILE A 166 -15.68 1.48 -20.09
C ILE A 166 -15.30 2.54 -21.14
N ASP A 167 -16.29 3.13 -21.82
CA ASP A 167 -16.02 4.14 -22.86
C ASP A 167 -15.40 5.42 -22.29
N ILE A 168 -15.85 5.84 -21.10
CA ILE A 168 -15.29 6.99 -20.40
C ILE A 168 -13.84 6.71 -19.99
N LEU A 169 -13.58 5.56 -19.39
CA LEU A 169 -12.25 5.17 -18.94
C LEU A 169 -11.27 5.03 -20.12
N LYS A 170 -11.71 4.45 -21.24
CA LYS A 170 -10.89 4.34 -22.46
C LYS A 170 -10.49 5.69 -23.06
N SER A 171 -11.19 6.76 -22.76
CA SER A 171 -10.82 8.10 -23.22
C SER A 171 -9.65 8.72 -22.45
N GLY A 172 -9.25 8.09 -21.32
CA GLY A 172 -8.20 8.58 -20.44
C GLY A 172 -6.91 7.77 -20.47
N ARG A 173 -5.89 8.31 -19.82
CA ARG A 173 -4.64 7.61 -19.52
C ARG A 173 -4.82 6.81 -18.24
N ILE A 174 -5.57 5.68 -18.32
CA ILE A 174 -5.86 4.87 -17.15
C ILE A 174 -4.69 3.93 -16.86
N ARG A 175 -4.03 4.15 -15.73
CA ARG A 175 -2.91 3.32 -15.25
C ARG A 175 -3.39 2.00 -14.67
N GLU A 176 -4.41 2.04 -13.79
CA GLU A 176 -5.06 0.85 -13.25
C GLU A 176 -6.42 1.17 -12.62
N ILE A 177 -7.24 0.14 -12.51
CA ILE A 177 -8.54 0.17 -11.83
C ILE A 177 -8.47 -0.86 -10.71
N GLN A 178 -8.43 -0.41 -9.46
CA GLN A 178 -8.51 -1.29 -8.31
C GLN A 178 -9.97 -1.65 -8.02
N VAL A 179 -10.28 -2.94 -8.10
CA VAL A 179 -11.62 -3.49 -7.84
C VAL A 179 -11.54 -4.44 -6.66
N THR A 180 -12.53 -4.42 -5.75
CA THR A 180 -12.51 -5.27 -4.57
C THR A 180 -13.47 -6.47 -4.69
N LEU A 181 -12.93 -7.69 -4.58
CA LEU A 181 -13.67 -8.93 -4.33
C LEU A 181 -13.13 -9.60 -3.07
N ASP A 182 -14.00 -9.82 -2.08
CA ASP A 182 -13.59 -10.36 -0.76
C ASP A 182 -13.72 -11.90 -0.66
N GLY A 183 -13.85 -12.57 -1.79
CA GLY A 183 -14.00 -14.00 -1.89
C GLY A 183 -14.89 -14.39 -3.07
N THR A 184 -15.30 -15.65 -3.15
CA THR A 184 -16.29 -16.15 -4.09
C THR A 184 -17.68 -15.56 -3.80
N GLU A 185 -18.65 -15.82 -4.66
CA GLU A 185 -19.95 -15.15 -4.65
C GLU A 185 -20.63 -15.11 -3.27
N LYS A 186 -20.67 -16.26 -2.59
CA LYS A 186 -21.33 -16.37 -1.28
C LYS A 186 -20.65 -15.50 -0.22
N ILE A 187 -19.32 -15.58 -0.13
CA ILE A 187 -18.54 -14.86 0.87
C ILE A 187 -18.53 -13.37 0.53
N HIS A 188 -18.31 -13.02 -0.74
CA HIS A 188 -18.32 -11.64 -1.18
C HIS A 188 -19.66 -10.96 -0.88
N ASN A 189 -20.78 -11.56 -1.29
CA ASN A 189 -22.11 -10.97 -1.13
C ASN A 189 -22.54 -10.84 0.34
N ALA A 190 -22.00 -11.66 1.25
CA ALA A 190 -22.22 -11.52 2.69
C ALA A 190 -21.49 -10.31 3.30
N ARG A 191 -20.40 -9.87 2.68
CA ARG A 191 -19.53 -8.80 3.18
C ARG A 191 -19.75 -7.47 2.46
N ARG A 192 -20.03 -7.51 1.15
CA ARG A 192 -20.11 -6.36 0.25
C ARG A 192 -21.41 -6.42 -0.57
N PHE A 193 -22.43 -5.77 -0.07
CA PHE A 193 -23.77 -5.74 -0.64
C PHE A 193 -24.25 -4.31 -0.87
N LEU A 194 -25.24 -4.13 -1.74
CA LEU A 194 -25.89 -2.83 -1.93
C LEU A 194 -26.63 -2.39 -0.64
N LYS A 195 -26.79 -1.09 -0.44
CA LYS A 195 -27.58 -0.54 0.69
C LYS A 195 -29.00 -1.13 0.79
N GLY A 196 -29.54 -1.65 -0.31
CA GLY A 196 -30.81 -2.42 -0.32
C GLY A 196 -30.67 -3.91 -0.04
N GLY A 197 -29.47 -4.42 0.34
CA GLY A 197 -29.23 -5.84 0.65
C GLY A 197 -29.00 -6.75 -0.57
N SER A 198 -29.02 -6.22 -1.80
CA SER A 198 -28.85 -7.04 -3.01
C SER A 198 -27.39 -7.45 -3.23
N ALA A 199 -27.22 -8.62 -3.86
CA ALA A 199 -25.94 -9.19 -4.26
C ALA A 199 -25.20 -8.33 -5.30
N THR A 200 -23.87 -8.41 -5.28
CA THR A 200 -23.01 -7.55 -6.09
C THR A 200 -21.98 -8.30 -6.93
N PHE A 201 -21.60 -9.52 -6.54
CA PHE A 201 -20.53 -10.31 -7.13
C PHE A 201 -20.60 -10.41 -8.67
N THR A 202 -21.71 -10.91 -9.20
CA THR A 202 -21.90 -11.15 -10.64
C THR A 202 -21.71 -9.87 -11.48
N LYS A 203 -22.16 -8.72 -10.95
CA LYS A 203 -22.00 -7.43 -11.61
C LYS A 203 -20.54 -6.97 -11.64
N ILE A 204 -19.82 -7.19 -10.55
CA ILE A 204 -18.41 -6.83 -10.43
C ILE A 204 -17.56 -7.70 -11.37
N VAL A 205 -17.83 -9.01 -11.40
CA VAL A 205 -17.16 -9.95 -12.32
C VAL A 205 -17.31 -9.49 -13.77
N LYS A 206 -18.53 -9.16 -14.22
CA LYS A 206 -18.75 -8.61 -15.58
C LYS A 206 -17.98 -7.32 -15.82
N GLY A 207 -17.90 -6.45 -14.82
CA GLY A 207 -17.10 -5.22 -14.92
C GLY A 207 -15.60 -5.49 -15.07
N ILE A 208 -15.06 -6.50 -14.37
CA ILE A 208 -13.67 -6.95 -14.51
C ILE A 208 -13.44 -7.51 -15.92
N ASP A 209 -14.32 -8.43 -16.38
CA ASP A 209 -14.22 -9.00 -17.72
C ASP A 209 -14.20 -7.90 -18.80
N ALA A 210 -15.14 -6.96 -18.72
CA ALA A 210 -15.22 -5.83 -19.64
C ALA A 210 -13.94 -4.96 -19.63
N CYS A 211 -13.33 -4.74 -18.47
CA CYS A 211 -12.04 -4.04 -18.38
C CYS A 211 -10.92 -4.81 -19.10
N LEU A 212 -10.77 -6.11 -18.81
CA LEU A 212 -9.72 -6.94 -19.37
C LEU A 212 -9.86 -7.08 -20.90
N GLU A 213 -11.08 -7.28 -21.41
CA GLU A 213 -11.40 -7.29 -22.84
C GLU A 213 -11.01 -5.96 -23.53
N ASN A 214 -11.16 -4.84 -22.83
CA ASN A 214 -10.79 -3.51 -23.34
C ASN A 214 -9.35 -3.10 -22.99
N LYS A 215 -8.50 -4.02 -22.51
CA LYS A 215 -7.08 -3.78 -22.16
C LYS A 215 -6.90 -2.70 -21.07
N LEU A 216 -7.88 -2.54 -20.20
CA LEU A 216 -7.77 -1.71 -19.01
C LEU A 216 -7.20 -2.57 -17.87
N THR A 217 -6.14 -2.10 -17.24
CA THR A 217 -5.48 -2.84 -16.16
C THR A 217 -6.37 -2.89 -14.92
N VAL A 218 -6.69 -4.10 -14.47
CA VAL A 218 -7.43 -4.36 -13.23
C VAL A 218 -6.45 -4.82 -12.14
N ASN A 219 -6.52 -4.17 -10.99
CA ASN A 219 -5.86 -4.61 -9.76
C ASN A 219 -6.95 -5.16 -8.82
N LEU A 220 -7.12 -6.48 -8.80
CA LEU A 220 -8.09 -7.12 -7.94
C LEU A 220 -7.60 -7.11 -6.50
N ARG A 221 -8.31 -6.42 -5.63
CA ARG A 221 -8.04 -6.38 -4.20
C ARG A 221 -8.97 -7.30 -3.43
N MET A 222 -8.41 -8.16 -2.57
CA MET A 222 -9.16 -8.89 -1.55
C MET A 222 -8.84 -8.30 -0.18
N VAL A 223 -9.84 -7.80 0.55
CA VAL A 223 -9.67 -7.36 1.94
C VAL A 223 -9.91 -8.54 2.86
N ILE A 224 -8.85 -8.99 3.52
CA ILE A 224 -8.82 -10.24 4.31
C ILE A 224 -8.96 -9.96 5.80
N ASP A 225 -9.80 -10.77 6.45
CA ASP A 225 -9.83 -11.02 7.87
C ASP A 225 -10.09 -12.53 8.15
N LYS A 226 -10.28 -12.91 9.41
CA LYS A 226 -10.48 -14.31 9.81
C LYS A 226 -11.78 -14.93 9.25
N GLU A 227 -12.74 -14.13 8.79
CA GLU A 227 -14.00 -14.62 8.24
C GLU A 227 -13.90 -15.08 6.79
N ASN A 228 -12.95 -14.54 6.02
CA ASN A 228 -12.87 -14.82 4.58
C ASN A 228 -11.53 -15.37 4.08
N ILE A 229 -10.50 -15.46 4.90
CA ILE A 229 -9.19 -15.93 4.44
C ILE A 229 -9.24 -17.35 3.85
N ASN A 230 -10.08 -18.22 4.39
CA ASN A 230 -10.24 -19.60 3.91
C ASN A 230 -10.91 -19.70 2.54
N ASP A 231 -11.48 -18.62 2.02
CA ASP A 231 -12.07 -18.54 0.68
C ASP A 231 -11.04 -18.06 -0.39
N LEU A 232 -9.82 -17.70 0.04
CA LEU A 232 -8.73 -17.28 -0.87
C LEU A 232 -8.38 -18.35 -1.91
N PRO A 233 -8.27 -19.66 -1.57
CA PRO A 233 -8.02 -20.71 -2.57
C PRO A 233 -9.09 -20.76 -3.64
N ASP A 234 -10.36 -20.65 -3.26
CA ASP A 234 -11.51 -20.73 -4.17
C ASP A 234 -11.60 -19.48 -5.05
N LEU A 235 -11.32 -18.28 -4.50
CA LEU A 235 -11.22 -17.06 -5.30
C LEU A 235 -10.05 -17.11 -6.30
N ALA A 236 -8.90 -17.65 -5.88
CA ALA A 236 -7.75 -17.84 -6.76
C ALA A 236 -8.09 -18.80 -7.91
N GLN A 237 -8.72 -19.93 -7.61
CA GLN A 237 -9.18 -20.89 -8.64
C GLN A 237 -10.20 -20.23 -9.59
N PHE A 238 -11.15 -19.46 -9.05
CA PHE A 238 -12.12 -18.72 -9.85
C PHE A 238 -11.43 -17.76 -10.84
N ALA A 239 -10.42 -17.02 -10.40
CA ALA A 239 -9.66 -16.11 -11.28
C ALA A 239 -8.86 -16.86 -12.36
N ILE A 240 -8.30 -18.03 -12.03
CA ILE A 240 -7.60 -18.91 -12.98
C ILE A 240 -8.57 -19.46 -14.02
N ASP A 241 -9.71 -19.98 -13.60
CA ASP A 241 -10.71 -20.60 -14.48
C ASP A 241 -11.33 -19.58 -15.45
N ASN A 242 -11.47 -18.31 -15.02
CA ASN A 242 -11.87 -17.20 -15.89
C ASN A 242 -10.71 -16.66 -16.76
N GLY A 243 -9.51 -17.21 -16.63
CA GLY A 243 -8.34 -16.80 -17.43
C GLY A 243 -7.77 -15.43 -17.06
N TRP A 244 -8.20 -14.83 -15.95
CA TRP A 244 -7.74 -13.50 -15.53
C TRP A 244 -6.24 -13.47 -15.25
N THR A 245 -5.72 -14.50 -14.59
CA THR A 245 -4.29 -14.62 -14.22
C THR A 245 -3.35 -14.66 -15.43
N LYS A 246 -3.88 -15.02 -16.61
CA LYS A 246 -3.12 -15.04 -17.89
C LYS A 246 -3.13 -13.70 -18.62
N SER A 247 -3.97 -12.77 -18.21
CA SER A 247 -4.04 -11.45 -18.82
C SER A 247 -2.88 -10.57 -18.35
N PRO A 248 -2.14 -9.88 -19.23
CA PRO A 248 -1.12 -8.91 -18.83
C PRO A 248 -1.72 -7.65 -18.18
N TYR A 249 -3.04 -7.51 -18.26
CA TYR A 249 -3.81 -6.41 -17.65
C TYR A 249 -4.42 -6.78 -16.31
N PHE A 250 -4.04 -7.93 -15.72
CA PHE A 250 -4.55 -8.37 -14.43
C PHE A 250 -3.45 -8.39 -13.38
N LYS A 251 -3.75 -7.80 -12.23
CA LYS A 251 -2.90 -7.80 -11.02
C LYS A 251 -3.76 -8.14 -9.82
N THR A 252 -3.13 -8.56 -8.74
CA THR A 252 -3.81 -8.85 -7.48
C THR A 252 -3.13 -8.17 -6.31
N GLN A 253 -3.92 -7.83 -5.31
CA GLN A 253 -3.47 -7.27 -4.05
C GLN A 253 -4.28 -7.83 -2.89
N ILE A 254 -3.59 -8.26 -1.85
CA ILE A 254 -4.22 -8.58 -0.57
C ILE A 254 -4.07 -7.41 0.38
N GLY A 255 -5.20 -6.93 0.89
CA GLY A 255 -5.26 -5.93 1.95
C GLY A 255 -5.72 -6.57 3.25
N ARG A 256 -5.00 -6.34 4.35
CA ARG A 256 -5.46 -6.72 5.68
C ARG A 256 -6.58 -5.79 6.12
N ASN A 257 -7.68 -6.35 6.62
CA ASN A 257 -8.65 -5.58 7.39
C ASN A 257 -8.06 -5.35 8.79
N TYR A 258 -7.97 -4.10 9.25
CA TYR A 258 -7.29 -3.77 10.50
C TYR A 258 -7.90 -2.54 11.19
N GLU A 259 -7.57 -2.38 12.48
CA GLU A 259 -8.15 -1.42 13.42
C GLU A 259 -7.72 0.05 13.24
N LEU A 260 -7.36 0.47 12.05
CA LEU A 260 -6.99 1.87 11.77
C LEU A 260 -8.17 2.84 11.95
N HIS A 261 -9.39 2.33 11.79
CA HIS A 261 -10.62 3.11 11.83
C HIS A 261 -11.56 2.59 12.92
N HIS A 262 -12.23 3.50 13.62
CA HIS A 262 -13.11 3.19 14.76
C HIS A 262 -14.36 2.36 14.39
N CYS A 263 -14.76 2.35 13.12
CA CYS A 263 -15.89 1.55 12.63
C CYS A 263 -15.65 0.03 12.66
N GLN A 264 -14.44 -0.42 12.93
CA GLN A 264 -14.11 -1.84 13.01
C GLN A 264 -14.37 -2.38 14.41
N SER A 265 -15.65 -2.56 14.73
CA SER A 265 -16.16 -2.92 16.05
C SER A 265 -15.94 -4.39 16.49
N ALA A 266 -15.29 -5.21 15.66
CA ALA A 266 -15.09 -6.63 15.91
C ALA A 266 -13.60 -7.02 15.84
N PRO A 267 -12.78 -6.65 16.83
CA PRO A 267 -11.33 -6.94 16.84
C PRO A 267 -11.03 -8.44 16.76
N ASP A 268 -11.91 -9.31 17.28
CA ASP A 268 -11.75 -10.76 17.22
C ASP A 268 -11.69 -11.32 15.79
N LYS A 269 -12.26 -10.58 14.82
CA LYS A 269 -12.22 -10.95 13.39
C LYS A 269 -10.92 -10.53 12.72
N LEU A 270 -10.19 -9.60 13.30
CA LEU A 270 -8.99 -9.03 12.70
C LEU A 270 -7.78 -9.94 12.91
N PHE A 271 -6.91 -9.94 11.94
CA PHE A 271 -5.57 -10.52 12.06
C PHE A 271 -4.57 -9.49 12.58
N ASP A 272 -3.69 -9.88 13.49
CA ASP A 272 -2.39 -9.23 13.58
C ASP A 272 -1.54 -9.57 12.32
N ARG A 273 -0.38 -8.90 12.19
CA ARG A 273 0.43 -9.07 10.99
C ARG A 273 1.07 -10.46 10.89
N VAL A 274 1.47 -11.06 12.00
CA VAL A 274 2.12 -12.37 12.00
C VAL A 274 1.10 -13.44 11.64
N SER A 275 0.00 -13.50 12.37
CA SER A 275 -1.03 -14.54 12.18
C SER A 275 -1.66 -14.51 10.77
N LEU A 276 -1.75 -13.32 10.13
CA LEU A 276 -2.16 -13.25 8.73
C LEU A 276 -1.16 -13.96 7.81
N TYR A 277 0.13 -13.65 7.96
CA TYR A 277 1.15 -14.20 7.06
C TYR A 277 1.42 -15.67 7.34
N GLU A 278 1.29 -16.14 8.59
CA GLU A 278 1.28 -17.58 8.92
C GLU A 278 0.14 -18.30 8.21
N SER A 279 -1.08 -17.74 8.29
CA SER A 279 -2.25 -18.31 7.60
C SER A 279 -2.06 -18.31 6.07
N LEU A 280 -1.49 -17.25 5.49
CA LEU A 280 -1.18 -17.20 4.06
C LEU A 280 -0.11 -18.25 3.69
N PHE A 281 0.92 -18.43 4.52
CA PHE A 281 1.94 -19.45 4.32
C PHE A 281 1.32 -20.84 4.30
N GLU A 282 0.53 -21.20 5.32
CA GLU A 282 -0.15 -22.51 5.40
C GLU A 282 -1.07 -22.73 4.18
N LEU A 283 -1.85 -21.73 3.80
CA LEU A 283 -2.75 -21.82 2.64
C LEU A 283 -1.97 -22.03 1.34
N THR A 284 -0.87 -21.31 1.13
CA THR A 284 -0.05 -21.49 -0.09
C THR A 284 0.66 -22.84 -0.15
N GLN A 285 1.04 -23.43 0.99
CA GLN A 285 1.56 -24.80 1.04
C GLN A 285 0.48 -25.83 0.71
N LYS A 286 -0.74 -25.62 1.21
CA LYS A 286 -1.88 -26.53 1.04
C LYS A 286 -2.53 -26.40 -0.34
N HIS A 287 -2.54 -25.21 -0.88
CA HIS A 287 -3.17 -24.81 -2.13
C HIS A 287 -2.20 -24.01 -3.02
N PRO A 288 -1.19 -24.67 -3.64
CA PRO A 288 -0.12 -23.96 -4.37
C PRO A 288 -0.59 -23.09 -5.53
N HIS A 289 -1.78 -23.34 -6.11
CA HIS A 289 -2.37 -22.52 -7.17
C HIS A 289 -2.64 -21.07 -6.74
N ILE A 290 -2.72 -20.79 -5.42
CA ILE A 290 -2.80 -19.43 -4.91
C ILE A 290 -1.63 -18.59 -5.42
N LEU A 291 -0.43 -19.17 -5.58
CA LEU A 291 0.77 -18.45 -6.03
C LEU A 291 0.68 -17.97 -7.50
N GLU A 292 -0.23 -18.51 -8.31
CA GLU A 292 -0.55 -17.95 -9.62
C GLU A 292 -1.39 -16.66 -9.50
N PHE A 293 -2.26 -16.61 -8.49
CA PHE A 293 -3.12 -15.46 -8.22
C PHE A 293 -2.41 -14.38 -7.39
N TYR A 294 -1.75 -14.78 -6.30
CA TYR A 294 -1.09 -13.85 -5.37
C TYR A 294 0.18 -14.47 -4.75
N LYS A 295 1.27 -13.72 -4.78
CA LYS A 295 2.53 -14.08 -4.11
C LYS A 295 2.77 -13.17 -2.90
N PRO A 296 2.69 -13.67 -1.67
CA PRO A 296 2.95 -12.88 -0.46
C PRO A 296 4.39 -12.33 -0.43
N ALA A 297 4.57 -11.08 -0.01
CA ALA A 297 5.89 -10.46 0.01
C ALA A 297 6.82 -10.99 1.12
N TYR A 298 6.27 -11.31 2.30
CA TYR A 298 7.02 -11.70 3.49
C TYR A 298 8.23 -10.78 3.75
N SER A 299 7.95 -9.48 3.99
CA SER A 299 9.00 -8.45 4.08
C SER A 299 9.80 -8.37 2.76
N VAL A 300 11.11 -8.43 2.79
CA VAL A 300 11.98 -8.36 1.61
C VAL A 300 12.27 -9.74 0.98
N ALA A 301 11.76 -10.84 1.55
CA ALA A 301 12.11 -12.19 1.11
C ALA A 301 11.69 -12.49 -0.34
N LYS A 302 10.50 -12.01 -0.76
CA LYS A 302 10.06 -12.13 -2.16
C LYS A 302 10.98 -11.36 -3.11
N PHE A 303 11.33 -10.12 -2.76
CA PHE A 303 12.20 -9.29 -3.58
C PHE A 303 13.58 -9.96 -3.75
N LEU A 304 14.15 -10.44 -2.66
CA LEU A 304 15.42 -11.16 -2.68
C LEU A 304 15.35 -12.42 -3.56
N ALA A 305 14.25 -13.19 -3.46
CA ALA A 305 14.07 -14.41 -4.27
C ALA A 305 13.91 -14.11 -5.78
N GLU A 306 13.30 -12.98 -6.13
CA GLU A 306 13.05 -12.60 -7.53
C GLU A 306 14.25 -11.88 -8.17
N ASN A 307 15.07 -11.15 -7.39
CA ASN A 307 16.16 -10.30 -7.90
C ASN A 307 17.56 -10.78 -7.54
N GLY A 308 17.71 -11.60 -6.51
CA GLY A 308 19.02 -12.08 -6.01
C GLY A 308 19.73 -11.08 -5.06
N ASP A 309 19.20 -9.86 -4.95
CA ASP A 309 19.76 -8.77 -4.15
C ASP A 309 18.74 -8.25 -3.14
N LEU A 310 19.20 -7.57 -2.09
CA LEU A 310 18.33 -6.82 -1.19
C LEU A 310 17.89 -5.50 -1.84
N PRO A 311 16.67 -5.02 -1.54
CA PRO A 311 16.29 -3.65 -1.89
C PRO A 311 17.16 -2.63 -1.15
N ASP A 312 17.16 -1.39 -1.63
CA ASP A 312 17.80 -0.28 -0.93
C ASP A 312 17.32 -0.15 0.53
N PRO A 313 18.17 0.37 1.43
CA PRO A 313 17.80 0.56 2.83
C PRO A 313 16.52 1.38 2.99
N LEU A 314 15.56 0.85 3.74
CA LEU A 314 14.28 1.50 3.96
C LEU A 314 14.37 2.46 5.16
N PHE A 315 14.71 3.71 4.92
CA PHE A 315 14.76 4.73 5.96
C PHE A 315 13.37 5.23 6.38
N ASP A 316 12.38 5.12 5.51
CA ASP A 316 10.98 5.47 5.80
C ASP A 316 10.02 4.58 5.02
N SER A 317 8.95 4.14 5.67
CA SER A 317 7.88 3.35 5.04
C SER A 317 6.53 4.08 5.02
N CYS A 318 6.49 5.35 5.45
CA CYS A 318 5.29 6.16 5.47
C CYS A 318 5.29 7.18 4.31
N PRO A 319 4.44 7.03 3.29
CA PRO A 319 4.44 7.92 2.13
C PRO A 319 3.79 9.29 2.40
N ALA A 320 3.14 9.47 3.56
CA ALA A 320 2.35 10.67 3.88
C ALA A 320 3.18 11.96 3.77
N CYS A 321 2.67 12.96 3.06
CA CYS A 321 3.31 14.25 2.72
C CYS A 321 4.60 14.16 1.91
N LYS A 322 5.04 12.98 1.49
CA LYS A 322 6.25 12.74 0.69
C LYS A 322 5.89 12.31 -0.72
N THR A 323 5.43 11.08 -0.85
CA THR A 323 4.97 10.48 -2.12
C THR A 323 3.47 10.21 -2.15
N GLU A 324 2.74 10.54 -1.09
CA GLU A 324 1.28 10.44 -1.00
C GLU A 324 0.69 11.73 -0.40
N TRP A 325 -0.34 12.25 -1.06
CA TRP A 325 -1.17 13.35 -0.61
C TRP A 325 -2.62 13.05 -0.95
N ALA A 326 -3.55 13.52 -0.13
CA ALA A 326 -4.98 13.33 -0.41
C ALA A 326 -5.75 14.65 -0.36
N PHE A 327 -6.75 14.74 -1.21
CA PHE A 327 -7.59 15.91 -1.44
C PHE A 327 -9.04 15.48 -1.49
N ASP A 328 -9.95 16.27 -0.95
CA ASP A 328 -11.36 15.95 -1.06
C ASP A 328 -12.18 17.08 -1.71
N TYR A 329 -13.39 16.75 -2.12
CA TYR A 329 -14.31 17.64 -2.79
C TYR A 329 -14.76 18.84 -1.93
N THR A 330 -14.46 18.85 -0.64
CA THR A 330 -14.71 19.99 0.25
C THR A 330 -13.58 21.02 0.23
N GLY A 331 -12.53 20.75 -0.53
CA GLY A 331 -11.38 21.63 -0.70
C GLY A 331 -10.24 21.43 0.29
N HIS A 332 -10.31 20.39 1.14
CA HIS A 332 -9.28 20.09 2.13
C HIS A 332 -8.14 19.23 1.59
N ILE A 333 -6.97 19.40 2.20
CA ILE A 333 -5.74 18.65 1.94
C ILE A 333 -5.42 17.80 3.16
N TYR A 334 -5.00 16.54 2.92
CA TYR A 334 -4.66 15.57 3.95
C TYR A 334 -3.32 14.89 3.66
N PRO A 335 -2.58 14.41 4.69
CA PRO A 335 -1.29 13.76 4.51
C PRO A 335 -1.37 12.43 3.73
N CYS A 336 -2.45 11.66 3.90
CA CYS A 336 -2.60 10.34 3.27
C CYS A 336 -4.06 9.87 3.27
N THR A 337 -4.32 8.73 2.62
CA THR A 337 -5.65 8.10 2.55
C THR A 337 -6.25 7.72 3.90
N ALA A 338 -5.43 7.43 4.91
CA ALA A 338 -5.89 7.05 6.25
C ALA A 338 -6.44 8.22 7.08
N THR A 339 -6.18 9.45 6.64
CA THR A 339 -6.57 10.67 7.36
C THR A 339 -7.67 11.46 6.66
N VAL A 340 -8.01 11.09 5.42
CA VAL A 340 -9.02 11.77 4.61
C VAL A 340 -10.38 11.80 5.31
N GLY A 341 -11.01 12.98 5.30
CA GLY A 341 -12.30 13.21 5.91
C GLY A 341 -12.27 13.51 7.41
N LYS A 342 -11.12 13.35 8.08
CA LYS A 342 -10.95 13.70 9.49
C LYS A 342 -10.60 15.18 9.60
N ALA A 343 -11.51 16.00 10.11
CA ALA A 343 -11.35 17.46 10.16
C ALA A 343 -10.09 17.91 10.92
N ASP A 344 -9.72 17.18 11.98
CA ASP A 344 -8.53 17.43 12.78
C ASP A 344 -7.22 16.99 12.11
N GLU A 345 -7.29 16.27 10.97
CA GLU A 345 -6.12 15.83 10.19
C GLU A 345 -5.87 16.71 8.96
N SER A 346 -6.69 17.70 8.69
CA SER A 346 -6.49 18.61 7.56
C SER A 346 -5.17 19.38 7.68
N LEU A 347 -4.42 19.42 6.60
CA LEU A 347 -3.18 20.18 6.44
C LEU A 347 -3.40 21.59 5.88
N GLY A 348 -4.66 21.92 5.54
CA GLY A 348 -5.06 23.15 4.92
C GLY A 348 -6.09 22.93 3.84
N THR A 349 -6.25 23.92 2.95
CA THR A 349 -7.24 23.90 1.89
C THR A 349 -6.62 24.30 0.55
N PHE A 350 -7.13 23.70 -0.54
CA PHE A 350 -6.83 24.12 -1.91
C PHE A 350 -7.99 24.92 -2.53
N PHE A 351 -9.18 24.89 -1.89
CA PHE A 351 -10.38 25.59 -2.31
C PHE A 351 -11.25 25.94 -1.08
N PRO A 352 -12.01 27.09 -1.04
CA PRO A 352 -11.96 28.18 -2.02
C PRO A 352 -10.70 29.05 -1.92
N GLU A 353 -10.04 29.04 -0.79
CA GLU A 353 -8.79 29.75 -0.53
C GLU A 353 -7.68 28.74 -0.27
N LYS A 354 -6.47 29.04 -0.77
CA LYS A 354 -5.29 28.20 -0.53
C LYS A 354 -4.70 28.49 0.84
N THR A 355 -4.72 27.51 1.72
CA THR A 355 -4.07 27.57 3.04
C THR A 355 -3.18 26.36 3.27
N LYS A 356 -2.15 26.50 4.10
CA LYS A 356 -1.24 25.41 4.47
C LYS A 356 -0.86 25.50 5.96
N ASN A 357 -0.87 24.38 6.63
CA ASN A 357 -0.26 24.20 7.95
C ASN A 357 1.14 23.58 7.78
N ASN A 358 2.13 24.45 7.58
CA ASN A 358 3.50 24.00 7.31
C ASN A 358 4.12 23.23 8.48
N ASP A 359 3.76 23.54 9.73
CA ASP A 359 4.29 22.82 10.89
C ASP A 359 3.84 21.35 10.86
N ARG A 360 2.56 21.10 10.55
CA ARG A 360 2.05 19.73 10.43
C ARG A 360 2.60 19.02 9.20
N ILE A 361 2.75 19.71 8.07
CA ILE A 361 3.37 19.14 6.86
C ILE A 361 4.78 18.70 7.20
N ASN A 362 5.59 19.58 7.78
CA ASN A 362 6.97 19.29 8.17
C ASN A 362 7.07 18.11 9.16
N GLU A 363 6.10 17.98 10.08
CA GLU A 363 6.07 16.85 11.01
C GLU A 363 5.92 15.50 10.28
N TRP A 364 5.05 15.43 9.25
CA TRP A 364 4.91 14.24 8.41
C TRP A 364 6.12 13.99 7.50
N GLU A 365 6.66 15.04 6.89
CA GLU A 365 7.80 14.96 5.96
C GLU A 365 9.09 14.51 6.66
N ASN A 366 9.31 14.97 7.88
CA ASN A 366 10.52 14.67 8.65
C ASN A 366 10.43 13.37 9.46
N ARG A 367 9.31 12.62 9.36
CA ARG A 367 9.19 11.32 10.00
C ARG A 367 9.93 10.25 9.24
N ASP A 368 10.92 9.62 9.86
CA ASP A 368 11.73 8.51 9.35
C ASP A 368 12.37 7.73 10.50
N VAL A 369 13.20 6.72 10.22
CA VAL A 369 13.84 5.91 11.26
C VAL A 369 14.87 6.69 12.08
N VAL A 370 15.38 7.80 11.57
CA VAL A 370 16.34 8.65 12.30
C VAL A 370 15.60 9.56 13.28
N SER A 371 14.42 10.06 12.92
CA SER A 371 13.59 10.95 13.74
C SER A 371 12.74 10.20 14.78
N ILE A 372 12.50 8.90 14.61
CA ILE A 372 11.72 8.06 15.53
C ILE A 372 12.65 7.49 16.62
N PRO A 373 12.51 7.91 17.90
CA PRO A 373 13.44 7.48 18.96
C PRO A 373 13.53 5.96 19.15
N GLN A 374 12.42 5.23 18.99
CA GLN A 374 12.39 3.78 19.13
C GLN A 374 13.12 3.03 18.00
N CYS A 375 13.43 3.72 16.88
CA CYS A 375 14.12 3.13 15.76
C CYS A 375 15.64 3.32 15.80
N ALA A 376 16.15 4.27 16.59
CA ALA A 376 17.58 4.66 16.61
C ALA A 376 18.52 3.48 16.85
N ASP A 377 18.18 2.57 17.79
CA ASP A 377 19.01 1.41 18.15
C ASP A 377 18.41 0.08 17.64
N CYS A 378 17.44 0.15 16.72
CA CYS A 378 16.79 -1.05 16.21
C CYS A 378 17.59 -1.69 15.08
N SER A 379 18.03 -2.92 15.24
CA SER A 379 18.77 -3.67 14.21
C SER A 379 17.96 -3.94 12.93
N LEU A 380 16.62 -3.78 12.98
CA LEU A 380 15.71 -4.01 11.85
C LEU A 380 15.22 -2.69 11.22
N GLN A 381 15.72 -1.54 11.65
CA GLN A 381 15.22 -0.23 11.22
C GLN A 381 15.20 -0.08 9.68
N LEU A 382 16.27 -0.51 9.00
CA LEU A 382 16.43 -0.38 7.54
C LEU A 382 15.64 -1.44 6.73
N SER A 383 15.04 -2.42 7.38
CA SER A 383 14.08 -3.38 6.78
C SER A 383 12.64 -3.08 7.14
N CYS A 384 12.40 -2.18 8.12
CA CYS A 384 11.09 -1.83 8.65
C CYS A 384 10.62 -0.43 8.22
N GLY A 385 11.52 0.56 8.19
CA GLY A 385 11.20 1.95 7.86
C GLY A 385 10.27 2.65 8.85
N GLY A 386 10.24 2.24 10.15
CA GLY A 386 9.45 2.89 11.20
C GLY A 386 7.93 2.69 11.14
N GLY A 387 7.39 2.02 10.10
CA GLY A 387 5.97 1.71 9.95
C GLY A 387 5.08 2.91 9.57
N CYS A 388 3.76 2.76 9.72
CA CYS A 388 2.76 3.75 9.32
C CYS A 388 2.59 4.86 10.38
N GLY A 389 2.73 6.12 9.99
CA GLY A 389 2.56 7.27 10.89
C GLY A 389 1.14 7.40 11.45
N SER A 390 0.11 7.11 10.65
CA SER A 390 -1.29 7.13 11.12
C SER A 390 -1.57 6.04 12.16
N VAL A 391 -1.04 4.83 11.97
CA VAL A 391 -1.16 3.75 12.96
C VAL A 391 -0.38 4.11 14.23
N ALA A 392 0.83 4.64 14.09
CA ALA A 392 1.63 5.10 15.23
C ALA A 392 0.89 6.18 16.03
N LYS A 393 0.29 7.17 15.37
CA LYS A 393 -0.52 8.21 16.01
C LYS A 393 -1.72 7.64 16.76
N ASN A 394 -2.46 6.71 16.12
CA ASN A 394 -3.63 6.08 16.77
C ASN A 394 -3.25 5.28 18.02
N ASN A 395 -2.12 4.55 17.98
CA ASN A 395 -1.71 3.67 19.07
C ASN A 395 -0.96 4.42 20.18
N ASN A 396 -0.15 5.42 19.81
CA ASN A 396 0.82 6.05 20.72
C ASN A 396 0.60 7.56 20.89
N GLY A 397 -0.38 8.15 20.21
CA GLY A 397 -0.69 9.58 20.28
C GLY A 397 0.25 10.48 19.46
N SER A 398 1.27 9.95 18.78
CA SER A 398 2.25 10.72 18.02
C SER A 398 2.61 10.03 16.69
N ILE A 399 2.69 10.81 15.61
CA ILE A 399 3.21 10.30 14.33
C ILE A 399 4.71 10.00 14.39
N CYS A 400 5.47 10.69 15.26
CA CYS A 400 6.89 10.46 15.49
C CYS A 400 7.18 9.29 16.45
N SER A 401 6.28 8.31 16.52
CA SER A 401 6.47 7.05 17.21
C SER A 401 6.51 5.88 16.22
N ALA A 402 7.02 4.73 16.67
CA ALA A 402 7.14 3.55 15.81
C ALA A 402 5.80 2.82 15.69
N ASP A 403 5.45 2.38 14.46
CA ASP A 403 4.52 1.31 14.18
C ASP A 403 5.35 0.05 13.86
N CYS A 404 5.79 -0.66 14.89
CA CYS A 404 6.69 -1.81 14.75
C CYS A 404 6.08 -2.92 13.89
N ARG A 405 6.85 -3.39 12.90
CA ARG A 405 6.48 -4.51 12.03
C ARG A 405 7.24 -5.77 12.47
N PRO A 406 6.64 -6.95 12.41
CA PRO A 406 7.28 -8.22 12.77
C PRO A 406 8.20 -8.69 11.63
N VAL A 407 9.25 -7.90 11.33
CA VAL A 407 10.15 -8.13 10.17
C VAL A 407 10.84 -9.47 10.28
N LYS A 408 11.29 -9.85 11.49
CA LYS A 408 12.00 -11.12 11.71
C LYS A 408 11.10 -12.33 11.41
N GLU A 409 9.92 -12.36 11.96
CA GLU A 409 8.92 -13.43 11.78
C GLU A 409 8.49 -13.53 10.32
N LEU A 410 8.30 -12.39 9.65
CA LEU A 410 7.98 -12.37 8.23
C LEU A 410 9.13 -12.87 7.35
N LEU A 411 10.38 -12.57 7.69
CA LEU A 411 11.54 -13.09 6.98
C LEU A 411 11.67 -14.60 7.14
N GLU A 412 11.47 -15.13 8.35
CA GLU A 412 11.50 -16.58 8.62
C GLU A 412 10.47 -17.32 7.77
N LEU A 413 9.23 -16.83 7.70
CA LEU A 413 8.18 -17.35 6.82
C LEU A 413 8.57 -17.23 5.34
N GLY A 414 9.13 -16.09 4.93
CA GLY A 414 9.51 -15.81 3.56
C GLY A 414 10.65 -16.69 3.07
N PHE A 415 11.65 -16.92 3.90
CA PHE A 415 12.74 -17.86 3.56
C PHE A 415 12.21 -19.29 3.44
N ALA A 416 11.32 -19.73 4.32
CA ALA A 416 10.67 -21.03 4.21
C ALA A 416 9.77 -21.14 2.96
N ALA A 417 9.18 -20.03 2.49
CA ALA A 417 8.30 -20.01 1.32
C ALA A 417 9.07 -20.02 -0.01
N TYR A 418 10.14 -19.24 -0.12
CA TYR A 418 10.82 -18.96 -1.39
C TYR A 418 12.17 -19.65 -1.54
N PHE A 419 12.87 -19.92 -0.45
CA PHE A 419 14.18 -20.59 -0.47
C PHE A 419 14.01 -22.01 0.06
N LYS A 420 13.85 -22.97 -0.85
CA LYS A 420 13.87 -24.37 -0.46
C LYS A 420 15.24 -24.65 0.15
N THR A 421 15.26 -25.11 1.39
CA THR A 421 16.48 -25.68 1.99
C THR A 421 17.04 -26.75 1.05
N VAL A 422 18.23 -26.46 0.53
CA VAL A 422 19.03 -27.43 -0.24
C VAL A 422 19.51 -28.51 0.69
#